data_57c6ff4907e745da6213f0349a34306b
#
_entry.id   57c6ff4907e745da6213f0349a34306b
#
_cell.length_a   1.000
_cell.length_b   1.000
_cell.length_c   1.000
_cell.angle_alpha   90.00
_cell.angle_beta   90.00
_cell.angle_gamma   90.00
#
_symmetry.space_group_name_H-M   'P 1'
#
loop_
_entity.id
_entity.type
_entity.pdbx_description
1 polymer ?
#
loop_
_entity_poly.entity_id
_entity_poly.type
_entity_poly.pdbx_seq_one_letter_code
_entity_poly.pdbx_strand_id
1 'polypeptide(L)'
;MAILFEWYENPVAPNQPQEETKLHARITLNGKTGTDRLRRKIQERCSLTETDVSAVLDALSHAMGEELAEGRQVHLDGIGYFHPTLTCTEEIKEDTKRKNTKVRLKGIKFRADQDLRSEIGNVKLKNIKHNGHSNKLSDEEIDRRLTVYFSQHHMMTRSDFQRVCGMMK
;
A
#
# COMPACT_ATOMS: atom_id res chain seq x y z
N MET A 1 -5.67 -11.93 16.41
CA MET A 1 -5.16 -11.63 15.03
C MET A 1 -3.79 -10.97 15.16
N ALA A 2 -2.94 -11.03 14.13
CA ALA A 2 -1.63 -10.38 14.15
C ALA A 2 -1.43 -9.63 12.83
N ILE A 3 -0.77 -8.47 12.90
CA ILE A 3 -0.28 -7.77 11.71
C ILE A 3 1.05 -8.42 11.31
N LEU A 4 1.13 -8.82 10.05
CA LEU A 4 2.31 -9.45 9.49
C LEU A 4 3.26 -8.38 8.96
N PHE A 5 4.55 -8.54 9.20
CA PHE A 5 5.56 -7.62 8.69
C PHE A 5 6.85 -8.34 8.32
N GLU A 6 7.64 -7.69 7.49
CA GLU A 6 8.97 -8.12 7.06
C GLU A 6 9.98 -7.00 7.24
N TRP A 7 11.24 -7.39 7.38
CA TRP A 7 12.35 -6.45 7.42
C TRP A 7 12.91 -6.22 6.01
N TYR A 8 13.07 -4.96 5.65
CA TYR A 8 13.68 -4.52 4.39
C TYR A 8 14.88 -3.63 4.68
N GLU A 9 15.90 -3.75 3.85
CA GLU A 9 17.05 -2.87 3.87
C GLU A 9 16.67 -1.46 3.39
N ASN A 10 17.16 -0.43 4.06
CA ASN A 10 17.00 0.93 3.57
C ASN A 10 17.86 1.12 2.31
N PRO A 11 17.35 1.83 1.29
CA PRO A 11 18.17 2.21 0.15
C PRO A 11 19.35 3.08 0.62
N VAL A 12 20.54 2.65 0.29
CA VAL A 12 21.78 3.42 0.57
C VAL A 12 21.92 4.50 -0.49
N ALA A 13 22.13 5.75 -0.06
CA ALA A 13 22.43 6.83 -1.00
C ALA A 13 23.79 6.57 -1.68
N PRO A 14 23.95 6.83 -3.00
CA PRO A 14 25.14 6.45 -3.76
C PRO A 14 26.49 7.05 -3.27
N ASN A 15 26.44 8.01 -2.36
CA ASN A 15 27.61 8.73 -1.83
C ASN A 15 27.85 8.56 -0.33
N GLN A 16 27.20 7.60 0.33
CA GLN A 16 27.50 7.31 1.73
C GLN A 16 28.36 6.05 1.87
N PRO A 17 29.35 6.04 2.76
CA PRO A 17 30.10 4.82 3.08
C PRO A 17 29.12 3.75 3.57
N GLN A 18 29.38 2.50 3.19
CA GLN A 18 28.59 1.32 3.59
C GLN A 18 28.78 1.05 5.11
N GLU A 19 28.31 1.95 5.94
CA GLU A 19 28.14 1.67 7.36
C GLU A 19 26.77 1.03 7.56
N GLU A 20 26.75 -0.09 8.25
CA GLU A 20 25.62 -0.90 8.73
C GLU A 20 24.28 -0.68 8.03
N THR A 21 23.84 -1.66 7.25
CA THR A 21 22.56 -1.64 6.53
C THR A 21 21.41 -1.48 7.54
N LYS A 22 20.83 -0.30 7.61
CA LYS A 22 19.66 -0.04 8.48
C LYS A 22 18.44 -0.74 7.91
N LEU A 23 17.70 -1.42 8.77
CA LEU A 23 16.46 -2.12 8.39
C LEU A 23 15.23 -1.29 8.76
N HIS A 24 14.18 -1.39 7.97
CA HIS A 24 12.85 -0.90 8.31
C HIS A 24 11.80 -2.01 8.21
N ALA A 25 10.80 -1.97 9.08
CA ALA A 25 9.69 -2.91 9.04
C ALA A 25 8.68 -2.48 7.97
N ARG A 26 8.29 -3.39 7.11
CA ARG A 26 7.25 -3.19 6.12
C ARG A 26 6.10 -4.15 6.37
N ILE A 27 4.88 -3.61 6.38
CA ILE A 27 3.67 -4.41 6.55
C ILE A 27 3.45 -5.32 5.35
N THR A 28 3.09 -6.58 5.61
CA THR A 28 2.57 -7.49 4.61
C THR A 28 1.06 -7.55 4.75
N LEU A 29 0.34 -7.05 3.74
CA LEU A 29 -1.11 -6.99 3.76
C LEU A 29 -1.71 -8.41 3.71
N ASN A 30 -2.58 -8.71 4.66
CA ASN A 30 -3.31 -9.97 4.73
C ASN A 30 -4.66 -9.87 3.98
N GLY A 31 -4.58 -9.60 2.68
CA GLY A 31 -5.73 -9.49 1.79
C GLY A 31 -6.40 -8.11 1.78
N LYS A 32 -7.53 -8.03 1.08
CA LYS A 32 -8.36 -6.83 0.90
C LYS A 32 -9.78 -7.09 1.38
N THR A 33 -10.32 -6.18 2.15
CA THR A 33 -11.75 -6.18 2.49
C THR A 33 -12.46 -5.14 1.64
N GLY A 34 -13.44 -5.57 0.85
CA GLY A 34 -14.28 -4.68 0.03
C GLY A 34 -15.51 -4.19 0.80
N THR A 35 -16.24 -3.26 0.17
CA THR A 35 -17.45 -2.63 0.71
C THR A 35 -18.54 -3.64 1.06
N ASP A 36 -18.72 -4.70 0.26
CA ASP A 36 -19.73 -5.74 0.52
C ASP A 36 -19.55 -6.42 1.88
N ARG A 37 -18.29 -6.75 2.22
CA ARG A 37 -17.99 -7.34 3.52
C ARG A 37 -18.20 -6.36 4.68
N LEU A 38 -17.92 -5.08 4.44
CA LEU A 38 -18.15 -4.03 5.45
C LEU A 38 -19.64 -3.79 5.66
N ARG A 39 -20.46 -3.76 4.59
CA ARG A 39 -21.92 -3.61 4.69
C ARG A 39 -22.55 -4.69 5.58
N ARG A 40 -22.19 -5.97 5.36
CA ARG A 40 -22.67 -7.08 6.20
C ARG A 40 -22.29 -6.90 7.66
N LYS A 41 -21.04 -6.52 7.94
CA LYS A 41 -20.60 -6.27 9.31
C LYS A 41 -21.32 -5.08 9.97
N ILE A 42 -21.70 -4.07 9.21
CA ILE A 42 -22.48 -2.93 9.70
C ILE A 42 -23.90 -3.40 10.00
N GLN A 43 -24.53 -4.14 9.10
CA GLN A 43 -25.87 -4.72 9.30
C GLN A 43 -25.93 -5.60 10.56
N GLU A 44 -24.88 -6.40 10.84
CA GLU A 44 -24.80 -7.22 12.07
C GLU A 44 -24.79 -6.38 13.37
N ARG A 45 -24.49 -5.08 13.28
CA ARG A 45 -24.33 -4.19 14.44
C ARG A 45 -25.42 -3.14 14.58
N CYS A 46 -26.30 -3.00 13.60
CA CYS A 46 -27.36 -1.99 13.58
C CYS A 46 -28.61 -2.55 12.88
N SER A 47 -29.70 -1.80 12.94
CA SER A 47 -30.98 -2.18 12.30
C SER A 47 -31.09 -1.84 10.80
N LEU A 48 -30.03 -1.30 10.21
CA LEU A 48 -29.99 -0.93 8.79
C LEU A 48 -29.85 -2.17 7.91
N THR A 49 -30.52 -2.18 6.77
CA THR A 49 -30.31 -3.20 5.73
C THR A 49 -29.03 -2.94 4.94
N GLU A 50 -28.52 -3.94 4.22
CA GLU A 50 -27.36 -3.73 3.32
C GLU A 50 -27.64 -2.64 2.26
N THR A 51 -28.88 -2.51 1.82
CA THR A 51 -29.29 -1.47 0.87
C THR A 51 -29.22 -0.09 1.49
N ASP A 52 -29.71 0.07 2.72
CA ASP A 52 -29.64 1.35 3.44
C ASP A 52 -28.18 1.78 3.66
N VAL A 53 -27.32 0.83 4.07
CA VAL A 53 -25.89 1.10 4.22
C VAL A 53 -25.27 1.53 2.90
N SER A 54 -25.67 0.93 1.78
CA SER A 54 -25.18 1.34 0.45
C SER A 54 -25.59 2.76 0.11
N ALA A 55 -26.85 3.10 0.35
CA ALA A 55 -27.39 4.44 0.08
C ALA A 55 -26.69 5.50 0.95
N VAL A 56 -26.44 5.20 2.22
CA VAL A 56 -25.71 6.11 3.13
C VAL A 56 -24.27 6.32 2.66
N LEU A 57 -23.55 5.25 2.28
CA LEU A 57 -22.16 5.38 1.80
C LEU A 57 -22.07 6.16 0.48
N ASP A 58 -23.05 5.99 -0.42
CA ASP A 58 -23.14 6.73 -1.67
C ASP A 58 -23.39 8.22 -1.41
N ALA A 59 -24.40 8.54 -0.61
CA ALA A 59 -24.70 9.91 -0.23
C ALA A 59 -23.54 10.59 0.50
N LEU A 60 -22.85 9.88 1.41
CA LEU A 60 -21.69 10.37 2.10
C LEU A 60 -20.54 10.68 1.13
N SER A 61 -20.31 9.81 0.15
CA SER A 61 -19.26 10.01 -0.86
C SER A 61 -19.51 11.29 -1.68
N HIS A 62 -20.76 11.53 -2.09
CA HIS A 62 -21.12 12.73 -2.81
C HIS A 62 -20.99 13.99 -1.96
N ALA A 63 -21.53 14.01 -0.74
CA ALA A 63 -21.44 15.13 0.17
C ALA A 63 -19.98 15.48 0.49
N MET A 64 -19.14 14.48 0.76
CA MET A 64 -17.71 14.70 0.95
C MET A 64 -17.03 15.28 -0.29
N GLY A 65 -17.40 14.80 -1.48
CA GLY A 65 -16.87 15.30 -2.74
C GLY A 65 -17.15 16.77 -2.96
N GLU A 66 -18.38 17.22 -2.67
CA GLU A 66 -18.79 18.61 -2.76
C GLU A 66 -17.98 19.51 -1.80
N GLU A 67 -17.87 19.12 -0.53
CA GLU A 67 -17.11 19.89 0.48
C GLU A 67 -15.61 19.98 0.13
N LEU A 68 -15.02 18.88 -0.30
CA LEU A 68 -13.61 18.84 -0.71
C LEU A 68 -13.35 19.64 -2.00
N ALA A 69 -14.33 19.69 -2.93
CA ALA A 69 -14.21 20.48 -4.16
C ALA A 69 -14.19 21.99 -3.87
N GLU A 70 -14.86 22.43 -2.79
CA GLU A 70 -14.80 23.80 -2.32
C GLU A 70 -13.54 24.11 -1.48
N GLY A 71 -12.62 23.16 -1.37
CA GLY A 71 -11.37 23.32 -0.62
C GLY A 71 -11.51 23.16 0.89
N ARG A 72 -12.69 22.73 1.36
CA ARG A 72 -12.91 22.49 2.79
C ARG A 72 -12.28 21.18 3.26
N GLN A 73 -11.88 21.14 4.50
CA GLN A 73 -11.51 19.90 5.19
C GLN A 73 -12.80 19.24 5.70
N VAL A 74 -12.94 17.94 5.43
CA VAL A 74 -14.03 17.11 5.96
C VAL A 74 -13.50 16.33 7.16
N HIS A 75 -14.20 16.38 8.28
CA HIS A 75 -13.97 15.54 9.45
C HIS A 75 -15.15 14.60 9.65
N LEU A 76 -14.87 13.32 9.69
CA LEU A 76 -15.82 12.29 10.08
C LEU A 76 -15.42 11.77 11.45
N ASP A 77 -16.27 12.02 12.45
CA ASP A 77 -16.05 11.62 13.84
C ASP A 77 -15.78 10.12 13.93
N GLY A 78 -14.74 9.76 14.66
CA GLY A 78 -14.31 8.36 14.82
C GLY A 78 -13.61 7.75 13.60
N ILE A 79 -13.53 8.45 12.48
CA ILE A 79 -12.84 7.99 11.26
C ILE A 79 -11.59 8.83 11.02
N GLY A 80 -11.76 10.14 10.78
CA GLY A 80 -10.63 11.03 10.55
C GLY A 80 -10.90 12.20 9.65
N TYR A 81 -9.81 12.86 9.27
CA TYR A 81 -9.79 14.10 8.52
C TYR A 81 -9.36 13.85 7.08
N PHE A 82 -10.08 14.46 6.16
CA PHE A 82 -9.81 14.44 4.73
C PHE A 82 -9.61 15.87 4.24
N HIS A 83 -8.56 16.13 3.48
CA HIS A 83 -8.35 17.44 2.87
C HIS A 83 -7.72 17.30 1.48
N PRO A 84 -8.08 18.20 0.54
CA PRO A 84 -7.49 18.21 -0.77
C PRO A 84 -6.02 18.64 -0.69
N THR A 85 -5.19 18.10 -1.57
CA THR A 85 -3.78 18.48 -1.71
C THR A 85 -3.49 18.91 -3.14
N LEU A 86 -2.62 19.90 -3.27
CA LEU A 86 -2.23 20.45 -4.55
C LEU A 86 -0.82 20.02 -4.95
N THR A 87 -0.55 20.04 -6.23
CA THR A 87 0.77 19.83 -6.81
C THR A 87 1.00 20.82 -7.95
N CYS A 88 2.25 21.15 -8.20
CA CYS A 88 2.64 21.90 -9.39
C CYS A 88 3.03 20.93 -10.51
N THR A 89 2.67 21.25 -11.74
CA THR A 89 3.02 20.45 -12.94
C THR A 89 4.48 20.56 -13.30
N GLU A 90 5.16 21.59 -12.83
CA GLU A 90 6.59 21.86 -13.03
C GLU A 90 7.16 22.59 -11.80
N GLU A 91 8.46 22.72 -11.75
CA GLU A 91 9.14 23.51 -10.72
C GLU A 91 8.79 25.00 -10.87
N ILE A 92 8.25 25.61 -9.80
CA ILE A 92 7.82 27.02 -9.78
C ILE A 92 8.87 27.86 -9.06
N LYS A 93 9.41 28.86 -9.76
CA LYS A 93 10.31 29.89 -9.22
C LYS A 93 9.57 31.22 -9.07
N GLU A 94 10.17 32.18 -8.38
CA GLU A 94 9.55 33.48 -8.16
C GLU A 94 9.24 34.24 -9.45
N ASP A 95 10.06 34.06 -10.48
CA ASP A 95 9.95 34.69 -11.80
C ASP A 95 9.11 33.89 -12.81
N THR A 96 8.62 32.70 -12.41
CA THR A 96 7.81 31.84 -13.28
C THR A 96 6.53 32.56 -13.71
N LYS A 97 6.31 32.70 -15.00
CA LYS A 97 5.09 33.29 -15.57
C LYS A 97 3.90 32.33 -15.43
N ARG A 98 2.70 32.88 -15.23
CA ARG A 98 1.42 32.14 -15.15
C ARG A 98 1.44 31.01 -14.12
N LYS A 99 1.96 31.25 -12.91
CA LYS A 99 2.06 30.28 -11.81
C LYS A 99 0.74 29.55 -11.51
N ASN A 100 -0.37 30.30 -11.49
CA ASN A 100 -1.67 29.76 -11.10
C ASN A 100 -2.20 28.68 -12.06
N THR A 101 -1.83 28.72 -13.34
CA THR A 101 -2.25 27.72 -14.32
C THR A 101 -1.49 26.40 -14.20
N LYS A 102 -0.45 26.36 -13.39
CA LYS A 102 0.44 25.20 -13.19
C LYS A 102 0.11 24.41 -11.93
N VAL A 103 -0.88 24.86 -11.16
CA VAL A 103 -1.34 24.19 -9.95
C VAL A 103 -2.49 23.24 -10.31
N ARG A 104 -2.44 22.02 -9.79
CA ARG A 104 -3.47 20.99 -9.99
C ARG A 104 -3.77 20.27 -8.70
N LEU A 105 -4.98 19.70 -8.62
CA LEU A 105 -5.33 18.78 -7.54
C LEU A 105 -4.41 17.55 -7.63
N LYS A 106 -3.69 17.25 -6.54
CA LYS A 106 -2.87 16.05 -6.40
C LYS A 106 -3.70 14.86 -5.97
N GLY A 107 -4.66 15.10 -5.06
CA GLY A 107 -5.51 14.08 -4.48
C GLY A 107 -6.01 14.49 -3.10
N ILE A 108 -6.52 13.52 -2.36
CA ILE A 108 -7.04 13.70 -1.01
C ILE A 108 -6.07 13.06 -0.02
N LYS A 109 -5.67 13.80 1.00
CA LYS A 109 -4.89 13.27 2.12
C LYS A 109 -5.83 12.90 3.26
N PHE A 110 -5.62 11.74 3.84
CA PHE A 110 -6.34 11.21 4.99
C PHE A 110 -5.45 11.21 6.24
N ARG A 111 -6.02 11.59 7.38
CA ARG A 111 -5.41 11.47 8.69
C ARG A 111 -6.42 10.81 9.63
N ALA A 112 -6.12 9.60 10.08
CA ALA A 112 -6.98 8.86 10.99
C ALA A 112 -7.21 9.61 12.30
N ASP A 113 -8.43 9.55 12.81
CA ASP A 113 -8.81 10.03 14.14
C ASP A 113 -8.23 9.12 15.24
N GLN A 114 -8.16 9.67 16.46
CA GLN A 114 -7.66 8.90 17.60
C GLN A 114 -8.54 7.67 17.89
N ASP A 115 -9.85 7.83 17.72
CA ASP A 115 -10.81 6.74 17.96
C ASP A 115 -10.57 5.57 17.02
N LEU A 116 -10.38 5.83 15.71
CA LEU A 116 -10.04 4.77 14.75
C LEU A 116 -8.72 4.08 15.08
N ARG A 117 -7.73 4.83 15.58
CA ARG A 117 -6.46 4.25 16.01
C ARG A 117 -6.62 3.38 17.25
N SER A 118 -7.46 3.82 18.19
CA SER A 118 -7.75 3.11 19.42
C SER A 118 -8.50 1.79 19.15
N GLU A 119 -9.38 1.76 18.15
CA GLU A 119 -10.08 0.54 17.70
C GLU A 119 -9.12 -0.56 17.21
N ILE A 120 -7.95 -0.18 16.66
CA ILE A 120 -6.92 -1.14 16.29
C ILE A 120 -6.33 -1.79 17.55
N GLY A 121 -6.23 -1.03 18.65
CA GLY A 121 -5.78 -1.50 19.96
C GLY A 121 -4.36 -2.08 19.96
N ASN A 122 -4.08 -2.93 20.94
CA ASN A 122 -2.81 -3.65 21.08
C ASN A 122 -2.78 -4.85 20.13
N VAL A 123 -2.30 -4.63 18.91
CA VAL A 123 -2.19 -5.67 17.90
C VAL A 123 -0.87 -6.44 18.07
N LYS A 124 -0.94 -7.76 18.06
CA LYS A 124 0.24 -8.60 17.99
C LYS A 124 0.92 -8.40 16.63
N LEU A 125 2.21 -8.13 16.65
CA LEU A 125 3.03 -8.06 15.44
C LEU A 125 3.74 -9.40 15.25
N LYS A 126 3.69 -9.96 14.05
CA LYS A 126 4.36 -11.22 13.72
C LYS A 126 5.27 -10.99 12.51
N ASN A 127 6.56 -11.18 12.74
CA ASN A 127 7.53 -11.22 11.65
C ASN A 127 7.31 -12.51 10.86
N ILE A 128 7.11 -12.38 9.57
CA ILE A 128 7.14 -13.49 8.64
C ILE A 128 8.47 -13.44 7.91
N LYS A 129 9.30 -14.45 8.15
CA LYS A 129 10.47 -14.66 7.31
C LYS A 129 9.94 -15.03 5.94
N HIS A 130 9.89 -14.07 5.04
CA HIS A 130 9.51 -14.35 3.67
C HIS A 130 10.65 -15.10 2.99
N ASN A 131 10.38 -16.32 2.57
CA ASN A 131 11.21 -17.03 1.58
C ASN A 131 11.03 -16.41 0.17
N GLY A 132 10.63 -15.15 0.11
CA GLY A 132 10.15 -14.46 -1.08
C GLY A 132 11.08 -13.41 -1.66
N HIS A 133 12.26 -13.23 -1.10
CA HIS A 133 13.32 -12.53 -1.83
C HIS A 133 13.87 -13.50 -2.88
N SER A 134 13.98 -13.02 -4.11
CA SER A 134 14.75 -13.72 -5.13
C SER A 134 16.08 -14.13 -4.49
N ASN A 135 16.37 -15.41 -4.49
CA ASN A 135 17.66 -15.88 -4.03
C ASN A 135 18.73 -15.16 -4.85
N LYS A 136 19.65 -14.46 -4.19
CA LYS A 136 20.85 -13.95 -4.85
C LYS A 136 21.75 -15.15 -5.13
N LEU A 137 21.43 -15.87 -6.19
CA LEU A 137 22.26 -16.98 -6.66
C LEU A 137 23.39 -16.38 -7.51
N SER A 138 24.57 -16.98 -7.43
CA SER A 138 25.62 -16.71 -8.42
C SER A 138 25.23 -17.27 -9.78
N ASP A 139 25.77 -16.71 -10.85
CA ASP A 139 25.52 -17.17 -12.21
C ASP A 139 25.87 -18.66 -12.37
N GLU A 140 26.96 -19.11 -11.74
CA GLU A 140 27.38 -20.51 -11.69
C GLU A 140 26.34 -21.45 -11.05
N GLU A 141 25.69 -21.00 -9.97
CA GLU A 141 24.64 -21.78 -9.31
C GLU A 141 23.35 -21.81 -10.14
N ILE A 142 23.04 -20.72 -10.84
CA ILE A 142 21.92 -20.66 -11.80
C ILE A 142 22.16 -21.66 -12.92
N ASP A 143 23.32 -21.62 -13.53
CA ASP A 143 23.69 -22.51 -14.62
C ASP A 143 23.66 -23.99 -14.19
N ARG A 144 24.13 -24.30 -12.99
CA ARG A 144 24.05 -25.63 -12.42
C ARG A 144 22.62 -26.12 -12.29
N ARG A 145 21.72 -25.31 -11.75
CA ARG A 145 20.30 -25.66 -11.58
C ARG A 145 19.57 -25.79 -12.90
N LEU A 146 19.89 -24.93 -13.87
CA LEU A 146 19.34 -25.01 -15.21
C LEU A 146 19.82 -26.29 -15.93
N THR A 147 21.08 -26.64 -15.80
CA THR A 147 21.63 -27.86 -16.39
C THR A 147 20.93 -29.12 -15.84
N VAL A 148 20.73 -29.18 -14.53
CA VAL A 148 19.98 -30.25 -13.87
C VAL A 148 18.54 -30.32 -14.39
N TYR A 149 17.88 -29.15 -14.50
CA TYR A 149 16.50 -29.09 -14.99
C TYR A 149 16.39 -29.58 -16.44
N PHE A 150 17.25 -29.09 -17.33
CA PHE A 150 17.23 -29.44 -18.75
C PHE A 150 17.72 -30.87 -19.05
N SER A 151 18.37 -31.53 -18.09
CA SER A 151 18.65 -32.96 -18.21
C SER A 151 17.38 -33.84 -18.18
N GLN A 152 16.29 -33.31 -17.61
CA GLN A 152 15.02 -34.00 -17.44
C GLN A 152 13.85 -33.39 -18.25
N HIS A 153 14.01 -32.14 -18.73
CA HIS A 153 12.95 -31.39 -19.38
C HIS A 153 13.50 -30.64 -20.61
N HIS A 154 12.78 -30.72 -21.72
CA HIS A 154 13.19 -30.06 -22.97
C HIS A 154 12.78 -28.58 -23.05
N MET A 155 11.83 -28.13 -22.22
CA MET A 155 11.34 -26.78 -22.22
C MET A 155 11.18 -26.29 -20.76
N MET A 156 11.30 -25.00 -20.57
CA MET A 156 11.13 -24.34 -19.28
C MET A 156 10.14 -23.17 -19.41
N THR A 157 9.13 -23.16 -18.57
CA THR A 157 8.24 -22.00 -18.44
C THR A 157 8.83 -20.98 -17.48
N ARG A 158 8.30 -19.74 -17.52
CA ARG A 158 8.68 -18.70 -16.55
C ARG A 158 8.45 -19.14 -15.10
N SER A 159 7.36 -19.86 -14.83
CA SER A 159 7.06 -20.42 -13.51
C SER A 159 8.07 -21.45 -13.06
N ASP A 160 8.54 -22.31 -13.99
CA ASP A 160 9.56 -23.31 -13.69
C ASP A 160 10.89 -22.65 -13.36
N PHE A 161 11.29 -21.62 -14.12
CA PHE A 161 12.49 -20.86 -13.85
C PHE A 161 12.43 -20.19 -12.46
N GLN A 162 11.30 -19.58 -12.13
CA GLN A 162 11.10 -18.97 -10.81
C GLN A 162 11.21 -20.01 -9.68
N ARG A 163 10.62 -21.19 -9.88
CA ARG A 163 10.67 -22.29 -8.91
C ARG A 163 12.08 -22.86 -8.74
N VAL A 164 12.79 -23.11 -9.85
CA VAL A 164 14.12 -23.72 -9.85
C VAL A 164 15.19 -22.77 -9.32
N CYS A 165 15.14 -21.50 -9.72
CA CYS A 165 16.12 -20.50 -9.33
C CYS A 165 15.70 -19.71 -8.07
N GLY A 166 14.46 -19.88 -7.56
CA GLY A 166 13.97 -19.14 -6.40
C GLY A 166 13.91 -17.64 -6.65
N MET A 167 13.75 -17.21 -7.91
CA MET A 167 13.61 -15.82 -8.29
C MET A 167 12.14 -15.44 -8.31
N MET A 168 11.75 -14.42 -7.56
CA MET A 168 10.41 -13.88 -7.57
C MET A 168 10.30 -12.61 -8.42
N LYS A 169 9.06 -12.29 -8.79
CA LYS A 169 8.71 -11.16 -9.64
C LYS A 169 8.77 -9.85 -8.85
#